data_2874e38100b1d23dc22c731193ac9212
#
_entry.id   2874e38100b1d23dc22c731193ac9212
#
_cell.length_a   1.000
_cell.length_b   1.000
_cell.length_c   1.000
_cell.angle_alpha   90.00
_cell.angle_beta   90.00
_cell.angle_gamma   90.00
#
_symmetry.space_group_name_H-M   'P 1'
#
loop_
_entity.id
_entity.type
_entity.pdbx_description
1 polymer ?
#
loop_
_entity_poly.entity_id
_entity_poly.type
_entity_poly.pdbx_seq_one_letter_code
_entity_poly.pdbx_strand_id
1 'polypeptide(L)'
;ISLGIGLKYNVGIMAKHRDLRNKNTDMEFEVTPSMMISWDKFKLGLDLGYLRNTEKVEYKQEDASEEKYLFYLYGLWLYHSTGFSSAETSRENITSGYNATLTADLSVSRARIFNDFTAGYTTAMQGETGYNGLIHGETNRLSFSDRLTILCGYRHKIGAKVHFYTM
;
A
#
# COMPACT_ATOMS: atom_id res chain seq x y z
N ILE A 1 -22.74 19.18 8.05
CA ILE A 1 -22.12 17.85 7.94
C ILE A 1 -21.97 17.54 6.47
N SER A 2 -20.79 17.10 6.06
CA SER A 2 -20.50 16.64 4.70
C SER A 2 -20.01 15.20 4.77
N LEU A 3 -20.48 14.39 3.83
CA LEU A 3 -20.05 13.00 3.68
C LEU A 3 -19.40 12.84 2.31
N GLY A 4 -18.37 12.04 2.21
CA GLY A 4 -17.67 11.73 0.98
C GLY A 4 -17.24 10.27 0.92
N ILE A 5 -16.94 9.81 -0.28
CA ILE A 5 -16.31 8.52 -0.52
C ILE A 5 -15.30 8.65 -1.63
N GLY A 6 -14.07 8.27 -1.37
CA GLY A 6 -13.01 8.12 -2.36
C GLY A 6 -12.92 6.67 -2.82
N LEU A 7 -12.78 6.47 -4.12
CA LEU A 7 -12.52 5.15 -4.71
C LEU A 7 -11.35 5.27 -5.67
N LYS A 8 -10.38 4.35 -5.54
CA LYS A 8 -9.26 4.22 -6.47
C LYS A 8 -9.15 2.77 -6.89
N TYR A 9 -9.03 2.55 -8.18
CA TYR A 9 -8.81 1.23 -8.75
C TYR A 9 -7.82 1.32 -9.90
N ASN A 10 -6.70 0.60 -9.76
CA ASN A 10 -5.66 0.52 -10.78
C ASN A 10 -5.39 -0.94 -11.12
N VAL A 11 -5.18 -1.22 -12.40
CA VAL A 11 -4.70 -2.52 -12.87
C VAL A 11 -3.55 -2.29 -13.83
N GLY A 12 -2.45 -2.98 -13.57
CA GLY A 12 -1.26 -3.00 -14.42
C GLY A 12 -0.96 -4.41 -14.89
N ILE A 13 -0.57 -4.57 -16.15
CA ILE A 13 -0.09 -5.84 -16.69
C ILE A 13 1.22 -5.57 -17.42
N MET A 14 2.25 -6.32 -17.02
CA MET A 14 3.55 -6.32 -17.70
C MET A 14 3.88 -7.75 -18.11
N ALA A 15 4.21 -7.98 -19.38
CA ALA A 15 4.53 -9.30 -19.89
C ALA A 15 5.77 -9.28 -20.78
N LYS A 16 6.57 -10.33 -20.72
CA LYS A 16 7.76 -10.56 -21.54
C LYS A 16 7.43 -11.58 -22.64
N HIS A 17 7.87 -11.32 -23.86
CA HIS A 17 7.61 -12.19 -25.02
C HIS A 17 8.63 -13.32 -25.21
N ARG A 18 9.81 -13.25 -24.53
CA ARG A 18 10.83 -14.29 -24.65
C ARG A 18 10.74 -15.26 -23.48
N ASP A 19 11.03 -16.53 -23.72
CA ASP A 19 11.15 -17.56 -22.70
C ASP A 19 12.35 -17.31 -21.74
N LEU A 20 12.25 -17.43 -20.44
CA LEU A 20 11.01 -17.67 -19.69
C LEU A 20 10.07 -16.46 -19.80
N ARG A 21 8.83 -16.68 -20.14
CA ARG A 21 7.83 -15.60 -20.18
C ARG A 21 7.33 -15.33 -18.78
N ASN A 22 7.57 -14.14 -18.30
CA ASN A 22 6.95 -13.66 -17.08
C ASN A 22 5.79 -12.71 -17.41
N LYS A 23 4.73 -12.87 -16.68
CA LYS A 23 3.59 -11.96 -16.66
C LYS A 23 3.41 -11.45 -15.23
N ASN A 24 3.51 -10.17 -15.06
CA ASN A 24 3.20 -9.50 -13.79
C ASN A 24 1.86 -8.79 -13.92
N THR A 25 0.95 -9.09 -13.01
CA THR A 25 -0.36 -8.44 -12.90
C THR A 25 -0.41 -7.77 -11.54
N ASP A 26 -0.58 -6.46 -11.55
CA ASP A 26 -0.75 -5.63 -10.36
C ASP A 26 -2.18 -5.09 -10.31
N MET A 27 -2.83 -5.20 -9.16
CA MET A 27 -4.17 -4.70 -8.91
C MET A 27 -4.21 -3.97 -7.59
N GLU A 28 -4.51 -2.69 -7.63
CA GLU A 28 -4.67 -1.84 -6.46
C GLU A 28 -6.12 -1.39 -6.33
N PHE A 29 -6.69 -1.60 -5.17
CA PHE A 29 -8.02 -1.13 -4.80
C PHE A 29 -7.94 -0.34 -3.51
N GLU A 30 -8.52 0.86 -3.48
CA GLU A 30 -8.60 1.71 -2.29
C GLU A 30 -10.00 2.29 -2.17
N VAL A 31 -10.54 2.28 -0.95
CA VAL A 31 -11.80 2.93 -0.60
C VAL A 31 -11.59 3.78 0.64
N THR A 32 -12.07 5.02 0.58
CA THR A 32 -11.90 6.00 1.65
C THR A 32 -13.22 6.73 1.91
N PRO A 33 -14.12 6.18 2.75
CA PRO A 33 -15.22 6.95 3.28
C PRO A 33 -14.71 8.07 4.17
N SER A 34 -15.35 9.24 4.07
CA SER A 34 -14.98 10.44 4.80
C SER A 34 -16.21 11.19 5.33
N MET A 35 -16.03 11.82 6.47
CA MET A 35 -17.04 12.68 7.09
C MET A 35 -16.39 13.95 7.60
N MET A 36 -17.04 15.10 7.38
CA MET A 36 -16.62 16.38 7.92
C MET A 36 -17.79 17.10 8.58
N ILE A 37 -17.55 17.56 9.79
CA ILE A 37 -18.47 18.42 10.56
C ILE A 37 -17.85 19.81 10.60
N SER A 38 -18.61 20.81 10.21
CA SER A 38 -18.16 22.21 10.18
C SER A 38 -19.05 23.05 11.09
N TRP A 39 -18.40 23.81 11.96
CA TRP A 39 -18.95 24.90 12.75
C TRP A 39 -18.32 26.23 12.29
N ASP A 40 -18.80 27.34 12.77
CA ASP A 40 -18.34 28.65 12.33
C ASP A 40 -16.79 28.81 12.29
N LYS A 41 -16.11 28.40 13.37
CA LYS A 41 -14.65 28.54 13.50
C LYS A 41 -13.88 27.25 13.59
N PHE A 42 -14.57 26.11 13.60
CA PHE A 42 -13.98 24.80 13.81
C PHE A 42 -14.51 23.78 12.81
N LYS A 43 -13.61 22.99 12.24
CA LYS A 43 -13.98 21.84 11.40
C LYS A 43 -13.28 20.60 11.91
N LEU A 44 -14.01 19.51 11.93
CA LEU A 44 -13.52 18.19 12.29
C LEU A 44 -13.81 17.21 11.15
N GLY A 45 -12.77 16.55 10.65
CA GLY A 45 -12.86 15.54 9.61
C GLY A 45 -12.39 14.18 10.12
N LEU A 46 -13.03 13.13 9.64
CA LEU A 46 -12.62 11.74 9.83
C LEU A 46 -12.63 11.05 8.48
N ASP A 47 -11.48 10.50 8.10
CA ASP A 47 -11.33 9.66 6.93
C ASP A 47 -10.93 8.25 7.38
N LEU A 48 -11.59 7.23 6.84
CA LEU A 48 -11.25 5.82 7.08
C LEU A 48 -10.85 5.22 5.75
N GLY A 49 -9.65 4.69 5.66
CA GLY A 49 -9.12 4.11 4.41
C GLY A 49 -8.95 2.61 4.51
N TYR A 50 -9.29 1.92 3.45
CA TYR A 50 -8.93 0.54 3.20
C TYR A 50 -8.20 0.45 1.86
N LEU A 51 -7.01 -0.15 1.88
CA LEU A 51 -6.19 -0.42 0.71
C LEU A 51 -6.00 -1.92 0.56
N ARG A 52 -6.12 -2.43 -0.65
CA ARG A 52 -5.65 -3.76 -1.03
C ARG A 52 -4.87 -3.68 -2.33
N ASN A 53 -3.65 -4.16 -2.28
CA ASN A 53 -2.80 -4.35 -3.45
C ASN A 53 -2.51 -5.85 -3.59
N THR A 54 -2.67 -6.37 -4.79
CA THR A 54 -2.36 -7.77 -5.14
C THR A 54 -1.48 -7.75 -6.36
N GLU A 55 -0.24 -8.19 -6.19
CA GLU A 55 0.70 -8.40 -7.28
C GLU A 55 0.89 -9.89 -7.51
N LYS A 56 0.62 -10.35 -8.73
CA LYS A 56 0.80 -11.75 -9.15
C LYS A 56 1.84 -11.82 -10.25
N VAL A 57 2.89 -12.60 -10.01
CA VAL A 57 3.95 -12.86 -10.98
C VAL A 57 3.83 -14.31 -11.43
N GLU A 58 3.54 -14.50 -12.71
CA GLU A 58 3.42 -15.81 -13.35
C GLU A 58 4.63 -16.05 -14.26
N TYR A 59 5.17 -17.24 -14.22
CA TYR A 59 6.24 -17.69 -15.12
C TYR A 59 5.74 -18.86 -15.93
N LYS A 60 5.96 -18.79 -17.25
CA LYS A 60 5.60 -19.86 -18.20
C LYS A 60 6.75 -20.10 -19.17
N GLN A 61 7.04 -21.35 -19.39
CA GLN A 61 7.93 -21.81 -20.46
C GLN A 61 7.09 -22.39 -21.59
N GLU A 62 7.26 -21.90 -22.80
CA GLU A 62 6.59 -22.46 -24.00
C GLU A 62 7.50 -23.42 -24.78
N ASP A 63 8.80 -23.15 -24.80
CA ASP A 63 9.75 -24.02 -25.46
C ASP A 63 10.35 -25.03 -24.46
N ALA A 64 9.88 -26.27 -24.51
CA ALA A 64 10.34 -27.36 -23.64
C ALA A 64 11.63 -28.03 -24.14
N SER A 65 12.23 -27.57 -25.25
CA SER A 65 13.47 -28.17 -25.80
C SER A 65 14.70 -27.88 -24.95
N GLU A 66 14.67 -26.85 -24.12
CA GLU A 66 15.75 -26.50 -23.20
C GLU A 66 15.26 -26.51 -21.77
N GLU A 67 15.98 -27.18 -20.86
CA GLU A 67 15.73 -27.05 -19.43
C GLU A 67 16.14 -25.66 -18.97
N LYS A 68 15.16 -24.90 -18.44
CA LYS A 68 15.37 -23.58 -17.82
C LYS A 68 15.15 -23.67 -16.33
N TYR A 69 15.92 -22.91 -15.58
CA TYR A 69 15.87 -22.90 -14.12
C TYR A 69 15.37 -21.56 -13.61
N LEU A 70 14.50 -21.59 -12.63
CA LEU A 70 14.11 -20.43 -11.84
C LEU A 70 14.91 -20.45 -10.54
N PHE A 71 15.53 -19.30 -10.21
CA PHE A 71 16.29 -19.15 -8.98
C PHE A 71 15.51 -18.27 -8.00
N TYR A 72 15.22 -18.80 -6.84
CA TYR A 72 14.63 -18.07 -5.72
C TYR A 72 15.76 -17.62 -4.80
N LEU A 73 15.93 -16.31 -4.65
CA LEU A 73 16.95 -15.73 -3.77
C LEU A 73 16.29 -15.37 -2.43
N TYR A 74 16.77 -15.98 -1.36
CA TYR A 74 16.29 -15.72 0.01
C TYR A 74 17.18 -14.75 0.79
N GLY A 75 18.22 -14.19 0.16
CA GLY A 75 19.22 -13.34 0.80
C GLY A 75 20.40 -14.14 1.36
N LEU A 76 21.49 -13.44 1.75
CA LEU A 76 22.70 -14.03 2.33
C LEU A 76 23.27 -15.24 1.54
N TRP A 77 23.25 -15.18 0.21
CA TRP A 77 23.70 -16.26 -0.70
C TRP A 77 22.86 -17.54 -0.67
N LEU A 78 21.77 -17.56 0.09
CA LEU A 78 20.83 -18.66 0.07
C LEU A 78 19.92 -18.54 -1.17
N TYR A 79 19.94 -19.58 -1.99
CA TYR A 79 19.05 -19.70 -3.15
C TYR A 79 18.51 -21.11 -3.26
N HIS A 80 17.35 -21.21 -3.88
CA HIS A 80 16.76 -22.46 -4.32
C HIS A 80 16.56 -22.39 -5.84
N SER A 81 16.94 -23.45 -6.55
CA SER A 81 16.69 -23.54 -7.99
C SER A 81 15.68 -24.62 -8.27
N THR A 82 14.70 -24.30 -9.08
CA THR A 82 13.70 -25.27 -9.56
C THR A 82 13.80 -25.35 -11.07
N GLY A 83 13.86 -26.56 -11.58
CA GLY A 83 13.81 -26.82 -13.02
C GLY A 83 12.39 -26.54 -13.53
N PHE A 84 12.30 -25.81 -14.62
CA PHE A 84 11.03 -25.50 -15.26
C PHE A 84 10.67 -26.65 -16.21
N SER A 85 9.79 -27.52 -15.80
CA SER A 85 9.19 -28.53 -16.68
C SER A 85 7.72 -28.17 -16.88
N SER A 86 7.40 -27.37 -17.88
CA SER A 86 6.02 -27.04 -18.36
C SER A 86 4.99 -26.63 -17.29
N ALA A 87 5.36 -26.56 -16.03
CA ALA A 87 4.50 -26.14 -14.94
C ALA A 87 4.49 -24.61 -14.82
N GLU A 88 3.33 -24.02 -14.73
CA GLU A 88 3.19 -22.61 -14.38
C GLU A 88 3.56 -22.44 -12.90
N THR A 89 4.53 -21.61 -12.61
CA THR A 89 4.85 -21.21 -11.24
C THR A 89 4.41 -19.77 -11.06
N SER A 90 3.63 -19.53 -10.04
CA SER A 90 3.16 -18.18 -9.74
C SER A 90 3.50 -17.79 -8.31
N ARG A 91 3.81 -16.51 -8.13
CA ARG A 91 4.07 -15.89 -6.85
C ARG A 91 3.08 -14.75 -6.66
N GLU A 92 2.55 -14.65 -5.48
CA GLU A 92 1.56 -13.63 -5.14
C GLU A 92 2.02 -12.83 -3.93
N ASN A 93 1.96 -11.50 -4.06
CA ASN A 93 2.16 -10.55 -2.97
C ASN A 93 0.82 -9.88 -2.70
N ILE A 94 0.32 -10.00 -1.49
CA ILE A 94 -0.92 -9.35 -1.06
C ILE A 94 -0.58 -8.37 0.04
N THR A 95 -0.89 -7.10 -0.19
CA THR A 95 -0.80 -6.05 0.82
C THR A 95 -2.20 -5.55 1.13
N SER A 96 -2.58 -5.57 2.38
CA SER A 96 -3.82 -5.01 2.88
C SER A 96 -3.52 -3.98 3.95
N GLY A 97 -4.18 -2.83 3.88
CA GLY A 97 -3.95 -1.74 4.82
C GLY A 97 -5.24 -1.07 5.25
N TYR A 98 -5.26 -0.64 6.49
CA TYR A 98 -6.31 0.18 7.07
C TYR A 98 -5.68 1.46 7.61
N ASN A 99 -6.31 2.59 7.37
CA ASN A 99 -5.89 3.85 7.96
C ASN A 99 -7.10 4.63 8.48
N ALA A 100 -6.83 5.46 9.47
CA ALA A 100 -7.78 6.42 9.98
C ALA A 100 -7.07 7.77 10.10
N THR A 101 -7.64 8.81 9.50
CA THR A 101 -7.13 10.18 9.58
C THR A 101 -8.14 11.06 10.28
N LEU A 102 -7.71 11.71 11.34
CA LEU A 102 -8.46 12.73 12.05
C LEU A 102 -7.91 14.10 11.69
N THR A 103 -8.74 14.93 11.10
CA THR A 103 -8.40 16.30 10.70
C THR A 103 -9.11 17.30 11.59
N ALA A 104 -8.39 18.24 12.17
CA ALA A 104 -8.94 19.36 12.93
C ALA A 104 -8.47 20.68 12.34
N ASP A 105 -9.40 21.61 12.11
CA ASP A 105 -9.14 22.93 11.56
C ASP A 105 -9.83 23.99 12.45
N LEU A 106 -9.03 24.80 13.10
CA LEU A 106 -9.50 25.86 13.99
C LEU A 106 -9.07 27.23 13.46
N SER A 107 -10.03 28.10 13.22
CA SER A 107 -9.82 29.50 12.79
C SER A 107 -10.10 30.46 13.93
N VAL A 108 -9.08 31.16 14.41
CA VAL A 108 -9.18 32.13 15.51
C VAL A 108 -8.63 33.47 15.04
N SER A 109 -9.52 34.44 14.83
CA SER A 109 -9.19 35.83 14.47
C SER A 109 -8.09 35.98 13.38
N ARG A 110 -6.82 36.01 13.77
CA ARG A 110 -5.66 36.16 12.85
C ARG A 110 -4.81 34.90 12.73
N ALA A 111 -5.23 33.79 13.32
CA ALA A 111 -4.50 32.52 13.27
C ALA A 111 -5.43 31.40 12.80
N ARG A 112 -4.89 30.46 12.04
CA ARG A 112 -5.52 29.20 11.69
C ARG A 112 -4.61 28.05 12.09
N ILE A 113 -5.15 27.13 12.86
CA ILE A 113 -4.46 25.94 13.33
C ILE A 113 -5.08 24.75 12.60
N PHE A 114 -4.28 24.00 11.91
CA PHE A 114 -4.67 22.81 11.19
C PHE A 114 -3.85 21.63 11.68
N ASN A 115 -4.51 20.54 12.04
CA ASN A 115 -3.85 19.30 12.47
C ASN A 115 -4.44 18.11 11.73
N ASP A 116 -3.57 17.25 11.21
CA ASP A 116 -3.88 15.95 10.64
C ASP A 116 -3.14 14.87 11.42
N PHE A 117 -3.87 14.02 12.08
CA PHE A 117 -3.35 12.82 12.72
C PHE A 117 -3.80 11.59 11.94
N THR A 118 -2.86 10.76 11.50
CA THR A 118 -3.15 9.52 10.77
C THR A 118 -2.55 8.35 11.52
N ALA A 119 -3.36 7.32 11.77
CA ALA A 119 -2.95 6.01 12.24
C ALA A 119 -3.23 4.98 11.16
N GLY A 120 -2.29 4.07 10.90
CA GLY A 120 -2.42 3.05 9.87
C GLY A 120 -1.85 1.71 10.32
N TYR A 121 -2.48 0.64 9.83
CA TYR A 121 -2.01 -0.73 9.99
C TYR A 121 -1.97 -1.39 8.61
N THR A 122 -0.84 -2.01 8.28
CA THR A 122 -0.63 -2.67 6.99
C THR A 122 -0.08 -4.07 7.21
N THR A 123 -0.67 -5.04 6.55
CA THR A 123 -0.19 -6.42 6.48
C THR A 123 0.22 -6.71 5.04
N ALA A 124 1.43 -7.22 4.86
CA ALA A 124 1.91 -7.71 3.57
C ALA A 124 2.26 -9.18 3.69
N MET A 125 1.70 -10.00 2.81
CA MET A 125 1.95 -11.43 2.72
C MET A 125 2.51 -11.77 1.35
N GLN A 126 3.48 -12.68 1.33
CA GLN A 126 4.10 -13.19 0.13
C GLN A 126 4.02 -14.71 0.14
N GLY A 127 3.52 -15.30 -0.93
CA GLY A 127 3.38 -16.74 -1.05
C GLY A 127 3.44 -17.22 -2.50
N GLU A 128 3.50 -18.52 -2.69
CA GLU A 128 3.35 -19.16 -4.00
C GLU A 128 1.90 -19.59 -4.19
N THR A 129 1.33 -19.23 -5.34
CA THR A 129 -0.02 -19.66 -5.71
C THR A 129 0.09 -21.12 -6.22
N GLY A 130 -0.68 -22.03 -5.62
CA GLY A 130 -0.74 -23.43 -6.04
C GLY A 130 0.06 -24.41 -5.18
N TYR A 131 0.93 -23.98 -4.30
CA TYR A 131 1.61 -24.82 -3.31
C TYR A 131 0.99 -24.63 -1.93
N ASN A 132 -0.23 -25.15 -1.71
CA ASN A 132 -0.90 -25.24 -0.39
C ASN A 132 -0.79 -24.00 0.50
N GLY A 133 -0.70 -22.80 -0.07
CA GLY A 133 -0.64 -21.57 0.68
C GLY A 133 0.62 -21.39 1.54
N LEU A 134 1.76 -21.93 1.11
CA LEU A 134 3.04 -21.67 1.78
C LEU A 134 3.33 -20.17 1.73
N ILE A 135 3.18 -19.53 2.88
CA ILE A 135 3.54 -18.13 3.08
C ILE A 135 5.05 -18.07 3.24
N HIS A 136 5.75 -17.41 2.31
CA HIS A 136 7.20 -17.21 2.39
C HIS A 136 7.59 -16.06 3.33
N GLY A 137 6.67 -15.16 3.62
CA GLY A 137 6.87 -14.06 4.53
C GLY A 137 5.58 -13.30 4.82
N GLU A 138 5.49 -12.82 6.05
CA GLU A 138 4.45 -11.91 6.50
C GLU A 138 5.11 -10.72 7.18
N THR A 139 4.62 -9.54 6.88
CA THR A 139 5.08 -8.30 7.51
C THR A 139 3.87 -7.52 7.99
N ASN A 140 3.89 -7.16 9.26
CA ASN A 140 2.89 -6.31 9.88
C ASN A 140 3.53 -4.98 10.24
N ARG A 141 2.91 -3.87 9.83
CA ARG A 141 3.40 -2.51 10.10
C ARG A 141 2.31 -1.67 10.72
N LEU A 142 2.63 -1.08 11.85
CA LEU A 142 1.84 -0.01 12.47
C LEU A 142 2.52 1.33 12.16
N SER A 143 1.77 2.31 11.73
CA SER A 143 2.28 3.64 11.37
C SER A 143 1.46 4.74 12.01
N PHE A 144 2.13 5.79 12.45
CA PHE A 144 1.53 7.01 12.96
C PHE A 144 2.15 8.22 12.26
N SER A 145 1.35 9.18 11.90
CA SER A 145 1.80 10.43 11.31
C SER A 145 0.98 11.57 11.88
N ASP A 146 1.64 12.61 12.38
CA ASP A 146 1.01 13.84 12.84
C ASP A 146 1.56 15.03 12.07
N ARG A 147 0.65 15.91 11.64
CA ARG A 147 0.99 17.15 10.94
C ARG A 147 0.26 18.30 11.56
N LEU A 148 1.00 19.15 12.28
CA LEU A 148 0.49 20.40 12.79
C LEU A 148 0.93 21.56 11.90
N THR A 149 -0.02 22.39 11.46
CA THR A 149 0.25 23.60 10.69
C THR A 149 -0.40 24.80 11.37
N ILE A 150 0.39 25.81 11.68
CA ILE A 150 -0.09 27.07 12.27
C ILE A 150 0.15 28.20 11.27
N LEU A 151 -0.88 28.91 10.89
CA LEU A 151 -0.83 30.07 10.03
C LEU A 151 -1.11 31.30 10.89
N CYS A 152 -0.12 32.17 11.07
CA CYS A 152 -0.23 33.42 11.84
C CYS A 152 -0.12 34.62 10.92
N GLY A 153 -1.16 35.43 10.84
CA GLY A 153 -1.21 36.61 9.97
C GLY A 153 -1.11 36.24 8.47
N TYR A 154 -1.12 37.22 7.61
CA TYR A 154 -1.09 37.00 6.16
C TYR A 154 0.30 36.63 5.58
N ARG A 155 1.35 36.46 6.40
CA ARG A 155 2.73 36.34 5.87
C ARG A 155 3.59 35.19 6.38
N HIS A 156 3.22 34.43 7.42
CA HIS A 156 4.10 33.39 7.96
C HIS A 156 3.38 32.05 8.09
N LYS A 157 3.91 31.02 7.46
CA LYS A 157 3.49 29.62 7.61
C LYS A 157 4.55 28.89 8.43
N ILE A 158 4.14 28.39 9.61
CA ILE A 158 4.97 27.50 10.43
C ILE A 158 4.31 26.13 10.38
N GLY A 159 5.05 25.12 9.98
CA GLY A 159 4.56 23.74 9.93
C GLY A 159 5.60 22.79 10.46
N ALA A 160 5.17 21.83 11.25
CA ALA A 160 5.96 20.69 11.69
C ALA A 160 5.31 19.39 11.22
N LYS A 161 6.11 18.44 10.74
CA LYS A 161 5.66 17.12 10.34
C LYS A 161 6.48 16.08 11.09
N VAL A 162 5.81 15.28 11.91
CA VAL A 162 6.45 14.23 12.71
C VAL A 162 5.94 12.88 12.23
N HIS A 163 6.86 11.97 11.90
CA HIS A 163 6.55 10.60 11.51
C HIS A 163 7.16 9.64 12.52
N PHE A 164 6.35 8.79 13.08
CA PHE A 164 6.79 7.68 13.92
C PHE A 164 6.53 6.36 13.20
N TYR A 165 7.55 5.52 13.10
CA TYR A 165 7.44 4.16 12.58
C TYR A 165 7.86 3.19 13.68
N THR A 166 7.00 2.21 13.97
CA THR A 166 7.36 1.05 14.79
C THR A 166 7.38 -0.18 13.89
N MET A 167 8.43 -0.95 13.97
CA MET A 167 8.54 -2.27 13.32
C MET A 167 8.04 -3.35 14.28
#